data_964351c686d97ababd0bbd627ff528b4
#
_entry.id   964351c686d97ababd0bbd627ff528b4
#
_cell.length_a   1.000
_cell.length_b   1.000
_cell.length_c   1.000
_cell.angle_alpha   90.00
_cell.angle_beta   90.00
_cell.angle_gamma   90.00
#
_symmetry.space_group_name_H-M   'P 1'
#
loop_
_entity.id
_entity.type
_entity.pdbx_description
1 polymer ?
#
loop_
_entity_poly.entity_id
_entity_poly.type
_entity_poly.pdbx_seq_one_letter_code
_entity_poly.pdbx_strand_id
1 'polypeptide(L)'
;MLPVVLLAALAAQVAQAKTPVYDNLYVFGDSYCDVGNIYAATGGVEPPAPYYNGRFSNGPIWVDHVAGFLGVPFQPSLLGGTDYAFGGAWVTAPQAIPGGTIPSVPQQVALYLSQHGGKADPNALYIIEGGGNDILGATGGSAQALGYQIAVGIAESELLLRRAGARHFVIPDLFNVGLLPAAAPNAAFASAASNATNEWVDKLLDLEQQLEGIHILRMDVFDLINAVESDPTHFGFADVTDPCLTTAVCADPDHTFFWDTHHPTVFGHSFFAVTLENAITRRGD
;
A
#
# COMPACT_ATOMS: atom_id res chain seq x y z
N MET A 1 15.93 39.55 -53.68
CA MET A 1 15.22 39.91 -52.45
C MET A 1 14.45 38.66 -52.01
N LEU A 2 15.02 37.89 -51.04
CA LEU A 2 14.34 36.74 -50.43
C LEU A 2 13.51 37.22 -49.23
N PRO A 3 12.29 36.74 -49.02
CA PRO A 3 11.54 37.02 -47.80
C PRO A 3 12.06 36.13 -46.64
N VAL A 4 12.39 36.78 -45.54
CA VAL A 4 12.71 36.16 -44.25
C VAL A 4 11.43 35.60 -43.66
N VAL A 5 11.34 34.28 -43.58
CA VAL A 5 10.26 33.57 -42.87
C VAL A 5 10.61 33.57 -41.38
N LEU A 6 9.85 34.36 -40.61
CA LEU A 6 9.92 34.40 -39.16
C LEU A 6 9.26 33.12 -38.62
N LEU A 7 10.05 32.13 -38.21
CA LEU A 7 9.57 30.97 -37.41
C LEU A 7 9.32 31.50 -35.98
N ALA A 8 8.06 31.77 -35.66
CA ALA A 8 7.62 31.93 -34.29
C ALA A 8 7.62 30.55 -33.61
N ALA A 9 8.62 30.29 -32.77
CA ALA A 9 8.63 29.13 -31.89
C ALA A 9 7.55 29.35 -30.80
N LEU A 10 6.41 28.68 -30.94
CA LEU A 10 5.47 28.50 -29.83
C LEU A 10 6.16 27.57 -28.81
N ALA A 11 6.79 28.16 -27.80
CA ALA A 11 7.14 27.43 -26.58
C ALA A 11 5.80 27.13 -25.87
N ALA A 12 5.31 25.92 -26.06
CA ALA A 12 4.27 25.37 -25.20
C ALA A 12 4.87 25.32 -23.78
N GLN A 13 4.49 26.24 -22.92
CA GLN A 13 4.68 26.12 -21.49
C GLN A 13 3.77 24.93 -21.05
N VAL A 14 4.37 23.75 -20.94
CA VAL A 14 3.77 22.68 -20.16
C VAL A 14 3.74 23.24 -18.73
N ALA A 15 2.58 23.67 -18.30
CA ALA A 15 2.36 23.97 -16.88
C ALA A 15 2.73 22.69 -16.12
N GLN A 16 3.85 22.73 -15.40
CA GLN A 16 4.24 21.67 -14.52
C GLN A 16 3.21 21.69 -13.39
N ALA A 17 2.31 20.70 -13.38
CA ALA A 17 1.37 20.52 -12.29
C ALA A 17 2.19 20.53 -10.98
N LYS A 18 1.82 21.42 -10.05
CA LYS A 18 2.48 21.45 -8.75
C LYS A 18 2.06 20.17 -8.03
N THR A 19 2.99 19.25 -7.80
CA THR A 19 2.77 18.15 -6.87
C THR A 19 2.22 18.71 -5.57
N PRO A 20 1.09 18.21 -5.05
CA PRO A 20 0.58 18.65 -3.77
C PRO A 20 1.69 18.53 -2.71
N VAL A 21 1.92 19.60 -1.97
CA VAL A 21 2.93 19.62 -0.91
C VAL A 21 2.26 19.05 0.34
N TYR A 22 2.66 17.84 0.74
CA TYR A 22 2.29 17.27 2.02
C TYR A 22 3.45 17.46 3.01
N ASP A 23 3.16 17.85 4.25
CA ASP A 23 4.18 18.07 5.27
C ASP A 23 4.76 16.76 5.78
N ASN A 24 3.96 15.68 5.77
CA ASN A 24 4.33 14.34 6.21
C ASN A 24 3.57 13.26 5.43
N LEU A 25 4.10 12.04 5.50
CA LEU A 25 3.44 10.82 5.08
C LEU A 25 3.30 9.89 6.29
N TYR A 26 2.07 9.52 6.64
CA TYR A 26 1.78 8.51 7.66
C TYR A 26 1.18 7.27 6.99
N VAL A 27 1.71 6.09 7.34
CA VAL A 27 1.30 4.83 6.71
C VAL A 27 0.87 3.84 7.78
N PHE A 28 -0.28 3.20 7.55
CA PHE A 28 -0.86 2.14 8.38
C PHE A 28 -1.16 0.96 7.48
N GLY A 29 -0.75 -0.23 7.89
CA GLY A 29 -0.92 -1.41 7.06
C GLY A 29 -0.16 -2.62 7.54
N ASP A 30 0.16 -3.48 6.60
CA ASP A 30 0.84 -4.73 6.85
C ASP A 30 2.25 -4.78 6.22
N SER A 31 2.72 -5.98 5.87
CA SER A 31 4.06 -6.19 5.29
C SER A 31 4.28 -5.52 3.93
N TYR A 32 3.21 -5.16 3.22
CA TYR A 32 3.32 -4.39 1.97
C TYR A 32 3.74 -2.94 2.20
N CYS A 33 3.62 -2.47 3.45
CA CYS A 33 3.92 -1.10 3.85
C CYS A 33 4.99 -0.99 4.94
N ASP A 34 5.30 -2.06 5.69
CA ASP A 34 6.27 -2.07 6.79
C ASP A 34 7.70 -1.81 6.30
N VAL A 35 8.26 -0.64 6.65
CA VAL A 35 9.63 -0.29 6.30
C VAL A 35 10.62 -0.64 7.42
N GLY A 36 10.24 -1.54 8.33
CA GLY A 36 11.12 -2.12 9.34
C GLY A 36 10.63 -2.07 10.77
N ASN A 37 9.32 -1.92 11.02
CA ASN A 37 8.77 -2.03 12.39
C ASN A 37 8.92 -3.45 12.95
N ILE A 38 8.59 -4.49 12.17
CA ILE A 38 8.83 -5.88 12.60
C ILE A 38 10.33 -6.14 12.77
N TYR A 39 11.17 -5.62 11.88
CA TYR A 39 12.63 -5.76 12.00
C TYR A 39 13.15 -5.11 13.30
N ALA A 40 12.68 -3.92 13.65
CA ALA A 40 13.01 -3.26 14.90
C ALA A 40 12.46 -4.02 16.12
N ALA A 41 11.21 -4.46 16.06
CA ALA A 41 10.55 -5.19 17.15
C ALA A 41 11.22 -6.54 17.47
N THR A 42 11.81 -7.18 16.45
CA THR A 42 12.51 -8.47 16.59
C THR A 42 14.02 -8.31 16.83
N GLY A 43 14.51 -7.09 17.00
CA GLY A 43 15.96 -6.83 17.21
C GLY A 43 16.80 -7.11 15.98
N GLY A 44 16.25 -6.93 14.79
CA GLY A 44 16.96 -7.11 13.52
C GLY A 44 16.96 -8.55 13.00
N VAL A 45 15.96 -9.37 13.40
CA VAL A 45 15.88 -10.80 13.04
C VAL A 45 14.89 -11.05 11.91
N GLU A 46 13.72 -10.41 11.93
CA GLU A 46 12.65 -10.62 10.94
C GLU A 46 12.31 -9.35 10.18
N PRO A 47 12.22 -9.40 8.85
CA PRO A 47 12.59 -10.52 8.00
C PRO A 47 14.11 -10.68 7.90
N PRO A 48 14.62 -11.94 7.77
CA PRO A 48 16.07 -12.21 7.70
C PRO A 48 16.65 -11.89 6.32
N ALA A 49 17.99 -11.86 6.18
CA ALA A 49 18.59 -11.85 4.85
C ALA A 49 18.10 -13.08 4.03
N PRO A 50 17.80 -12.92 2.72
CA PRO A 50 18.16 -11.81 1.84
C PRO A 50 17.08 -10.75 1.66
N TYR A 51 16.14 -10.58 2.60
CA TYR A 51 15.21 -9.46 2.57
C TYR A 51 15.94 -8.12 2.77
N TYR A 52 15.43 -7.08 2.15
CA TYR A 52 16.09 -5.77 2.12
C TYR A 52 15.78 -4.94 3.37
N ASN A 53 16.77 -4.78 4.26
CA ASN A 53 16.73 -3.80 5.36
C ASN A 53 15.40 -3.76 6.14
N GLY A 54 14.85 -4.93 6.49
CA GLY A 54 13.60 -5.04 7.24
C GLY A 54 12.31 -4.88 6.41
N ARG A 55 12.40 -4.73 5.09
CA ARG A 55 11.25 -4.80 4.17
C ARG A 55 11.00 -6.24 3.79
N PHE A 56 9.74 -6.58 3.55
CA PHE A 56 9.34 -7.90 3.05
C PHE A 56 9.49 -8.00 1.53
N SER A 57 10.64 -7.59 1.00
CA SER A 57 10.98 -7.58 -0.42
C SER A 57 12.50 -7.64 -0.60
N ASN A 58 12.97 -7.75 -1.85
CA ASN A 58 14.40 -7.69 -2.20
C ASN A 58 14.95 -6.26 -2.39
N GLY A 59 14.13 -5.23 -2.17
CA GLY A 59 14.51 -3.83 -2.30
C GLY A 59 13.56 -2.89 -1.56
N PRO A 60 13.67 -1.56 -1.81
CA PRO A 60 12.70 -0.59 -1.33
C PRO A 60 11.29 -0.94 -1.79
N ILE A 61 10.30 -0.77 -0.91
CA ILE A 61 8.89 -1.03 -1.23
C ILE A 61 8.19 0.26 -1.70
N TRP A 62 6.98 0.14 -2.20
CA TRP A 62 6.26 1.23 -2.85
C TRP A 62 6.12 2.50 -2.00
N VAL A 63 5.91 2.37 -0.69
CA VAL A 63 5.82 3.52 0.23
C VAL A 63 7.15 4.24 0.42
N ASP A 64 8.31 3.53 0.32
CA ASP A 64 9.64 4.17 0.30
C ASP A 64 9.76 5.10 -0.94
N HIS A 65 9.30 4.63 -2.11
CA HIS A 65 9.32 5.41 -3.35
C HIS A 65 8.39 6.62 -3.26
N VAL A 66 7.18 6.45 -2.74
CA VAL A 66 6.22 7.54 -2.53
C VAL A 66 6.78 8.59 -1.58
N ALA A 67 7.39 8.20 -0.47
CA ALA A 67 8.06 9.13 0.45
C ALA A 67 9.18 9.94 -0.24
N GLY A 68 9.98 9.24 -1.07
CA GLY A 68 11.01 9.88 -1.90
C GLY A 68 10.43 10.87 -2.92
N PHE A 69 9.34 10.51 -3.59
CA PHE A 69 8.62 11.37 -4.53
C PHE A 69 8.06 12.63 -3.85
N LEU A 70 7.49 12.48 -2.65
CA LEU A 70 6.97 13.60 -1.86
C LEU A 70 8.08 14.44 -1.19
N GLY A 71 9.30 13.91 -1.10
CA GLY A 71 10.44 14.56 -0.45
C GLY A 71 10.32 14.66 1.07
N VAL A 72 9.60 13.72 1.72
CA VAL A 72 9.38 13.69 3.17
C VAL A 72 10.21 12.60 3.83
N PRO A 73 10.68 12.81 5.10
CA PRO A 73 11.32 11.77 5.89
C PRO A 73 10.37 10.60 6.14
N PHE A 74 10.86 9.36 6.01
CA PHE A 74 10.05 8.17 6.21
C PHE A 74 10.89 7.04 6.81
N GLN A 75 10.45 6.54 7.97
CA GLN A 75 11.08 5.45 8.69
C GLN A 75 10.08 4.78 9.66
N PRO A 76 10.41 3.60 10.23
CA PRO A 76 9.53 2.91 11.18
C PRO A 76 9.16 3.77 12.40
N SER A 77 7.92 3.69 12.84
CA SER A 77 7.43 4.41 14.03
C SER A 77 8.13 3.97 15.31
N LEU A 78 8.55 2.70 15.41
CA LEU A 78 9.37 2.21 16.52
C LEU A 78 10.75 2.87 16.59
N LEU A 79 11.21 3.50 15.52
CA LEU A 79 12.44 4.29 15.45
C LEU A 79 12.15 5.80 15.42
N GLY A 80 10.92 6.21 15.78
CA GLY A 80 10.51 7.60 15.82
C GLY A 80 10.08 8.19 14.49
N GLY A 81 9.74 7.35 13.51
CA GLY A 81 9.27 7.74 12.18
C GLY A 81 7.75 7.73 12.03
N THR A 82 7.32 7.75 10.79
CA THR A 82 5.92 7.96 10.39
C THR A 82 5.28 6.73 9.75
N ASP A 83 6.01 5.63 9.59
CA ASP A 83 5.46 4.35 9.22
C ASP A 83 4.96 3.60 10.46
N TYR A 84 3.65 3.36 10.52
CA TYR A 84 2.97 2.60 11.58
C TYR A 84 2.54 1.21 11.12
N ALA A 85 2.87 0.81 9.89
CA ALA A 85 2.60 -0.51 9.37
C ALA A 85 3.44 -1.59 10.07
N PHE A 86 2.87 -2.77 10.26
CA PHE A 86 3.55 -3.92 10.84
C PHE A 86 3.33 -5.17 9.99
N GLY A 87 4.40 -5.82 9.56
CA GLY A 87 4.33 -7.08 8.84
C GLY A 87 3.43 -8.10 9.56
N GLY A 88 2.54 -8.76 8.82
CA GLY A 88 1.57 -9.71 9.38
C GLY A 88 0.35 -9.09 10.05
N ALA A 89 0.18 -7.77 10.03
CA ALA A 89 -1.00 -7.12 10.60
C ALA A 89 -2.29 -7.53 9.89
N TRP A 90 -3.34 -7.76 10.68
CA TRP A 90 -4.70 -7.92 10.21
C TRP A 90 -5.46 -6.59 10.38
N VAL A 91 -6.51 -6.43 9.62
CA VAL A 91 -7.44 -5.31 9.83
C VAL A 91 -8.42 -5.62 10.95
N THR A 92 -8.91 -6.85 10.99
CA THR A 92 -10.04 -7.23 11.87
C THR A 92 -9.65 -7.48 13.33
N ALA A 93 -8.39 -7.84 13.61
CA ALA A 93 -7.94 -8.17 14.96
C ALA A 93 -6.40 -8.09 15.10
N PRO A 94 -5.89 -7.82 16.32
CA PRO A 94 -4.45 -7.96 16.59
C PRO A 94 -4.02 -9.41 16.53
N GLN A 95 -2.77 -9.67 16.14
CA GLN A 95 -2.20 -11.01 16.02
C GLN A 95 -1.21 -11.28 17.14
N ALA A 96 -1.45 -12.33 17.91
CA ALA A 96 -0.49 -12.79 18.90
C ALA A 96 0.69 -13.49 18.22
N ILE A 97 1.91 -13.07 18.58
CA ILE A 97 3.15 -13.68 18.13
C ILE A 97 4.04 -14.02 19.34
N PRO A 98 5.01 -14.93 19.20
CA PRO A 98 5.99 -15.13 20.26
C PRO A 98 6.69 -13.81 20.64
N GLY A 99 6.58 -13.44 21.91
CA GLY A 99 7.20 -12.21 22.45
C GLY A 99 6.37 -10.94 22.33
N GLY A 100 5.15 -10.98 21.75
CA GLY A 100 4.35 -9.75 21.64
C GLY A 100 3.04 -9.89 20.87
N THR A 101 2.60 -8.77 20.35
CA THR A 101 1.38 -8.66 19.57
C THR A 101 1.62 -7.72 18.38
N ILE A 102 1.24 -8.16 17.20
CA ILE A 102 1.15 -7.29 16.02
C ILE A 102 -0.17 -6.51 16.14
N PRO A 103 -0.14 -5.17 16.17
CA PRO A 103 -1.35 -4.37 16.24
C PRO A 103 -2.15 -4.49 14.95
N SER A 104 -3.48 -4.55 15.05
CA SER A 104 -4.36 -4.43 13.89
C SER A 104 -4.27 -3.01 13.29
N VAL A 105 -4.67 -2.84 12.02
CA VAL A 105 -4.62 -1.53 11.34
C VAL A 105 -5.37 -0.44 12.16
N PRO A 106 -6.58 -0.65 12.70
CA PRO A 106 -7.21 0.32 13.60
C PRO A 106 -6.41 0.60 14.87
N GLN A 107 -5.68 -0.39 15.41
CA GLN A 107 -4.83 -0.19 16.58
C GLN A 107 -3.55 0.60 16.27
N GLN A 108 -3.01 0.46 15.06
CA GLN A 108 -1.89 1.31 14.59
C GLN A 108 -2.32 2.78 14.53
N VAL A 109 -3.52 3.06 14.01
CA VAL A 109 -4.12 4.40 14.02
C VAL A 109 -4.31 4.92 15.44
N ALA A 110 -4.83 4.08 16.35
CA ALA A 110 -4.98 4.46 17.76
C ALA A 110 -3.63 4.76 18.41
N LEU A 111 -2.58 4.00 18.11
CA LEU A 111 -1.22 4.24 18.56
C LEU A 111 -0.70 5.60 18.07
N TYR A 112 -0.82 5.87 16.77
CA TYR A 112 -0.48 7.16 16.16
C TYR A 112 -1.18 8.31 16.92
N LEU A 113 -2.49 8.24 17.07
CA LEU A 113 -3.27 9.29 17.74
C LEU A 113 -2.84 9.48 19.19
N SER A 114 -2.53 8.39 19.91
CA SER A 114 -2.05 8.49 21.29
C SER A 114 -0.72 9.22 21.41
N GLN A 115 0.18 9.05 20.44
CA GLN A 115 1.49 9.70 20.38
C GLN A 115 1.40 11.17 19.92
N HIS A 116 0.31 11.54 19.23
CA HIS A 116 0.08 12.89 18.70
C HIS A 116 -0.99 13.69 19.49
N GLY A 117 -1.28 13.29 20.73
CA GLY A 117 -2.24 14.00 21.59
C GLY A 117 -3.67 13.99 21.08
N GLY A 118 -4.07 12.94 20.35
CA GLY A 118 -5.39 12.76 19.77
C GLY A 118 -5.66 13.61 18.53
N LYS A 119 -4.63 14.17 17.90
CA LYS A 119 -4.75 15.05 16.73
C LYS A 119 -4.02 14.46 15.52
N ALA A 120 -4.59 14.67 14.35
CA ALA A 120 -3.98 14.37 13.07
C ALA A 120 -3.61 15.67 12.33
N ASP A 121 -2.49 15.65 11.62
CA ASP A 121 -2.03 16.78 10.82
C ASP A 121 -2.92 16.93 9.56
N PRO A 122 -3.60 18.06 9.37
CA PRO A 122 -4.47 18.25 8.19
C PRO A 122 -3.70 18.38 6.87
N ASN A 123 -2.38 18.62 6.91
CA ASN A 123 -1.53 18.77 5.72
C ASN A 123 -0.74 17.50 5.39
N ALA A 124 -0.85 16.44 6.20
CA ALA A 124 -0.20 15.18 5.92
C ALA A 124 -1.04 14.29 4.99
N LEU A 125 -0.36 13.38 4.27
CA LEU A 125 -0.96 12.29 3.53
C LEU A 125 -1.04 11.05 4.42
N TYR A 126 -2.20 10.40 4.48
CA TYR A 126 -2.46 9.20 5.27
C TYR A 126 -2.75 8.03 4.35
N ILE A 127 -1.93 6.98 4.42
CA ILE A 127 -2.15 5.73 3.69
C ILE A 127 -2.72 4.70 4.66
N ILE A 128 -3.84 4.05 4.29
CA ILE A 128 -4.46 2.97 5.06
C ILE A 128 -4.60 1.77 4.12
N GLU A 129 -3.85 0.73 4.40
CA GLU A 129 -3.79 -0.49 3.60
C GLU A 129 -3.98 -1.72 4.52
N GLY A 130 -4.40 -2.87 3.99
CA GLY A 130 -4.46 -4.14 4.70
C GLY A 130 -5.65 -5.01 4.33
N GLY A 131 -5.66 -6.22 4.90
CA GLY A 131 -6.71 -7.21 4.67
C GLY A 131 -6.21 -8.49 4.02
N GLY A 132 -5.03 -8.46 3.40
CA GLY A 132 -4.42 -9.65 2.79
C GLY A 132 -4.21 -10.78 3.81
N ASN A 133 -3.70 -10.44 4.98
CA ASN A 133 -3.47 -11.40 6.07
C ASN A 133 -4.76 -11.96 6.66
N ASP A 134 -5.83 -11.16 6.76
CA ASP A 134 -7.16 -11.61 7.18
C ASP A 134 -7.69 -12.71 6.25
N ILE A 135 -7.54 -12.52 4.94
CA ILE A 135 -7.99 -13.46 3.92
C ILE A 135 -7.16 -14.74 3.94
N LEU A 136 -5.82 -14.62 4.00
CA LEU A 136 -4.92 -15.78 4.04
C LEU A 136 -5.08 -16.60 5.32
N GLY A 137 -5.38 -15.95 6.45
CA GLY A 137 -5.61 -16.60 7.73
C GLY A 137 -7.03 -17.15 7.92
N ALA A 138 -7.94 -16.92 6.97
CA ALA A 138 -9.33 -17.39 7.09
C ALA A 138 -9.43 -18.92 7.06
N THR A 139 -10.06 -19.50 8.08
CA THR A 139 -10.26 -20.94 8.22
C THR A 139 -11.61 -21.42 7.71
N GLY A 140 -12.39 -20.52 7.09
CA GLY A 140 -13.74 -20.83 6.57
C GLY A 140 -14.66 -19.61 6.65
N GLY A 141 -15.93 -19.81 6.31
CA GLY A 141 -16.93 -18.76 6.33
C GLY A 141 -17.28 -18.21 4.95
N SER A 142 -17.91 -17.03 4.92
CA SER A 142 -18.31 -16.35 3.68
C SER A 142 -17.26 -15.31 3.28
N ALA A 143 -16.82 -15.34 2.03
CA ALA A 143 -15.94 -14.33 1.45
C ALA A 143 -16.57 -12.93 1.55
N GLN A 144 -17.88 -12.81 1.31
CA GLN A 144 -18.62 -11.55 1.44
C GLN A 144 -18.63 -11.02 2.89
N ALA A 145 -18.80 -11.91 3.88
CA ALA A 145 -18.80 -11.50 5.29
C ALA A 145 -17.43 -11.06 5.75
N LEU A 146 -16.38 -11.78 5.33
CA LEU A 146 -14.99 -11.40 5.63
C LEU A 146 -14.63 -10.06 4.97
N GLY A 147 -14.93 -9.89 3.69
CA GLY A 147 -14.69 -8.63 2.97
C GLY A 147 -15.39 -7.44 3.62
N TYR A 148 -16.63 -7.62 4.11
CA TYR A 148 -17.33 -6.58 4.87
C TYR A 148 -16.61 -6.23 6.18
N GLN A 149 -16.14 -7.23 6.94
CA GLN A 149 -15.42 -6.99 8.20
C GLN A 149 -14.12 -6.22 7.97
N ILE A 150 -13.36 -6.59 6.94
CA ILE A 150 -12.13 -5.88 6.56
C ILE A 150 -12.46 -4.42 6.17
N ALA A 151 -13.45 -4.22 5.30
CA ALA A 151 -13.87 -2.89 4.87
C ALA A 151 -14.32 -2.00 6.03
N VAL A 152 -15.02 -2.56 7.02
CA VAL A 152 -15.41 -1.82 8.25
C VAL A 152 -14.17 -1.35 9.01
N GLY A 153 -13.14 -2.19 9.18
CA GLY A 153 -11.92 -1.79 9.89
C GLY A 153 -11.12 -0.71 9.15
N ILE A 154 -11.08 -0.75 7.81
CA ILE A 154 -10.49 0.31 6.98
C ILE A 154 -11.25 1.63 7.14
N ALA A 155 -12.58 1.59 7.00
CA ALA A 155 -13.44 2.78 7.15
C ALA A 155 -13.40 3.35 8.59
N GLU A 156 -13.33 2.51 9.62
CA GLU A 156 -13.14 2.93 10.99
C GLU A 156 -11.80 3.65 11.19
N SER A 157 -10.72 3.15 10.58
CA SER A 157 -9.39 3.76 10.62
C SER A 157 -9.39 5.15 9.98
N GLU A 158 -10.01 5.30 8.80
CA GLU A 158 -10.23 6.59 8.15
C GLU A 158 -11.01 7.54 9.05
N LEU A 159 -12.16 7.08 9.57
CA LEU A 159 -13.04 7.89 10.41
C LEU A 159 -12.35 8.41 11.67
N LEU A 160 -11.52 7.59 12.32
CA LEU A 160 -10.75 7.99 13.51
C LEU A 160 -9.75 9.10 13.15
N LEU A 161 -8.98 8.94 12.08
CA LEU A 161 -8.03 9.95 11.61
C LEU A 161 -8.72 11.23 11.19
N ARG A 162 -9.82 11.13 10.42
CA ARG A 162 -10.61 12.27 9.97
C ARG A 162 -11.19 13.08 11.13
N ARG A 163 -11.74 12.41 12.14
CA ARG A 163 -12.23 13.06 13.38
C ARG A 163 -11.12 13.74 14.15
N ALA A 164 -9.90 13.23 14.07
CA ALA A 164 -8.72 13.82 14.68
C ALA A 164 -8.15 15.02 13.89
N GLY A 165 -8.60 15.25 12.64
CA GLY A 165 -8.18 16.40 11.83
C GLY A 165 -7.56 16.05 10.46
N ALA A 166 -7.30 14.79 10.15
CA ALA A 166 -6.79 14.37 8.84
C ALA A 166 -7.72 14.77 7.69
N ARG A 167 -7.15 15.06 6.52
CA ARG A 167 -7.90 15.53 5.34
C ARG A 167 -7.56 14.80 4.05
N HIS A 168 -6.36 14.26 3.93
CA HIS A 168 -5.86 13.66 2.69
C HIS A 168 -5.55 12.19 2.93
N PHE A 169 -6.27 11.32 2.23
CA PHE A 169 -6.16 9.88 2.38
C PHE A 169 -5.83 9.20 1.05
N VAL A 170 -5.03 8.14 1.13
CA VAL A 170 -4.89 7.13 0.11
C VAL A 170 -5.37 5.81 0.72
N ILE A 171 -6.36 5.21 0.10
CA ILE A 171 -6.87 3.90 0.50
C ILE A 171 -6.80 3.02 -0.75
N PRO A 172 -5.70 2.25 -0.91
CA PRO A 172 -5.56 1.33 -2.03
C PRO A 172 -6.69 0.31 -2.04
N ASP A 173 -7.06 -0.17 -3.20
CA ASP A 173 -7.80 -1.42 -3.28
C ASP A 173 -6.96 -2.54 -2.70
N LEU A 174 -7.59 -3.47 -2.01
CA LEU A 174 -6.94 -4.72 -1.69
C LEU A 174 -6.68 -5.47 -3.00
N PHE A 175 -5.42 -5.77 -3.26
CA PHE A 175 -5.04 -6.54 -4.45
C PHE A 175 -5.71 -7.92 -4.46
N ASN A 176 -5.73 -8.59 -5.63
CA ASN A 176 -6.30 -9.92 -5.73
C ASN A 176 -5.45 -10.95 -4.98
N VAL A 177 -5.77 -11.17 -3.70
CA VAL A 177 -5.06 -12.12 -2.81
C VAL A 177 -5.06 -13.54 -3.38
N GLY A 178 -6.06 -13.89 -4.20
CA GLY A 178 -6.11 -15.21 -4.84
C GLY A 178 -5.01 -15.47 -5.87
N LEU A 179 -4.29 -14.44 -6.31
CA LEU A 179 -3.12 -14.56 -7.20
C LEU A 179 -1.81 -14.81 -6.45
N LEU A 180 -1.79 -14.69 -5.12
CA LEU A 180 -0.60 -15.00 -4.33
C LEU A 180 -0.28 -16.50 -4.39
N PRO A 181 1.00 -16.89 -4.52
CA PRO A 181 1.41 -18.29 -4.39
C PRO A 181 0.89 -18.96 -3.10
N ALA A 182 0.89 -18.21 -1.98
CA ALA A 182 0.38 -18.68 -0.69
C ALA A 182 -1.13 -18.96 -0.69
N ALA A 183 -1.90 -18.31 -1.55
CA ALA A 183 -3.35 -18.47 -1.63
C ALA A 183 -3.78 -19.67 -2.49
N ALA A 184 -2.87 -20.32 -3.22
CA ALA A 184 -3.17 -21.37 -4.19
C ALA A 184 -4.19 -22.45 -3.72
N PRO A 185 -4.15 -22.92 -2.46
CA PRO A 185 -5.14 -23.89 -1.98
C PRO A 185 -6.58 -23.35 -1.92
N ASN A 186 -6.76 -22.03 -1.78
CA ASN A 186 -8.04 -21.35 -1.58
C ASN A 186 -8.19 -20.12 -2.50
N ALA A 187 -7.54 -20.10 -3.65
CA ALA A 187 -7.46 -18.94 -4.54
C ALA A 187 -8.82 -18.32 -4.87
N ALA A 188 -9.83 -19.15 -5.19
CA ALA A 188 -11.16 -18.67 -5.54
C ALA A 188 -11.85 -17.94 -4.36
N PHE A 189 -11.69 -18.45 -3.13
CA PHE A 189 -12.20 -17.78 -1.93
C PHE A 189 -11.45 -16.46 -1.70
N ALA A 190 -10.12 -16.47 -1.83
CA ALA A 190 -9.29 -15.30 -1.61
C ALA A 190 -9.61 -14.19 -2.62
N SER A 191 -9.75 -14.52 -3.91
CA SER A 191 -10.19 -13.55 -4.94
C SER A 191 -11.58 -12.98 -4.65
N ALA A 192 -12.53 -13.84 -4.27
CA ALA A 192 -13.88 -13.39 -3.94
C ALA A 192 -13.91 -12.48 -2.70
N ALA A 193 -13.07 -12.76 -1.69
CA ALA A 193 -12.98 -11.94 -0.48
C ALA A 193 -12.29 -10.59 -0.76
N SER A 194 -11.25 -10.56 -1.61
CA SER A 194 -10.60 -9.30 -2.04
C SER A 194 -11.60 -8.40 -2.78
N ASN A 195 -12.31 -8.96 -3.77
CA ASN A 195 -13.33 -8.22 -4.50
C ASN A 195 -14.44 -7.68 -3.56
N ALA A 196 -14.93 -8.52 -2.65
CA ALA A 196 -15.93 -8.11 -1.68
C ALA A 196 -15.43 -7.01 -0.73
N THR A 197 -14.15 -7.05 -0.34
CA THR A 197 -13.52 -5.98 0.45
C THR A 197 -13.58 -4.66 -0.30
N ASN A 198 -13.12 -4.63 -1.56
CA ASN A 198 -13.10 -3.43 -2.38
C ASN A 198 -14.50 -2.86 -2.61
N GLU A 199 -15.47 -3.71 -2.95
CA GLU A 199 -16.87 -3.28 -3.10
C GLU A 199 -17.45 -2.63 -1.83
N TRP A 200 -17.13 -3.17 -0.65
CA TRP A 200 -17.60 -2.62 0.61
C TRP A 200 -16.84 -1.36 1.03
N VAL A 201 -15.51 -1.30 0.78
CA VAL A 201 -14.72 -0.08 1.03
C VAL A 201 -15.28 1.06 0.21
N ASP A 202 -15.54 0.87 -1.09
CA ASP A 202 -16.13 1.89 -1.95
C ASP A 202 -17.48 2.37 -1.41
N LYS A 203 -18.39 1.45 -1.07
CA LYS A 203 -19.71 1.80 -0.51
C LYS A 203 -19.63 2.57 0.79
N LEU A 204 -18.68 2.24 1.68
CA LEU A 204 -18.54 2.91 2.97
C LEU A 204 -17.89 4.29 2.82
N LEU A 205 -16.93 4.44 1.90
CA LEU A 205 -16.21 5.70 1.68
C LEU A 205 -16.91 6.67 0.73
N ASP A 206 -17.84 6.22 -0.13
CA ASP A 206 -18.57 7.09 -1.05
C ASP A 206 -19.34 8.20 -0.32
N LEU A 207 -19.88 7.91 0.85
CA LEU A 207 -20.54 8.91 1.69
C LEU A 207 -19.55 9.93 2.28
N GLU A 208 -18.33 9.49 2.59
CA GLU A 208 -17.28 10.31 3.18
C GLU A 208 -16.65 11.27 2.16
N GLN A 209 -16.53 10.86 0.90
CA GLN A 209 -16.02 11.70 -0.19
C GLN A 209 -16.89 12.91 -0.50
N GLN A 210 -18.15 12.91 -0.06
CA GLN A 210 -19.08 14.04 -0.21
C GLN A 210 -18.88 15.12 0.86
N LEU A 211 -18.02 14.89 1.87
CA LEU A 211 -17.73 15.85 2.92
C LEU A 211 -16.76 16.92 2.42
N GLU A 212 -17.08 18.17 2.70
CA GLU A 212 -16.23 19.29 2.31
C GLU A 212 -14.83 19.21 2.96
N GLY A 213 -13.78 19.35 2.14
CA GLY A 213 -12.39 19.35 2.59
C GLY A 213 -11.82 17.98 2.94
N ILE A 214 -12.50 16.88 2.59
CA ILE A 214 -11.96 15.52 2.68
C ILE A 214 -11.59 15.03 1.29
N HIS A 215 -10.38 14.51 1.17
CA HIS A 215 -9.81 14.03 -0.08
C HIS A 215 -9.37 12.58 0.09
N ILE A 216 -10.14 11.64 -0.45
CA ILE A 216 -9.80 10.23 -0.49
C ILE A 216 -9.39 9.88 -1.92
N LEU A 217 -8.20 9.32 -2.08
CA LEU A 217 -7.71 8.79 -3.33
C LEU A 217 -7.74 7.27 -3.25
N ARG A 218 -8.54 6.66 -4.12
CA ARG A 218 -8.53 5.21 -4.34
C ARG A 218 -7.41 4.90 -5.33
N MET A 219 -6.65 3.86 -5.07
CA MET A 219 -5.59 3.36 -5.93
C MET A 219 -6.00 1.97 -6.41
N ASP A 220 -6.28 1.84 -7.70
CA ASP A 220 -6.75 0.61 -8.32
C ASP A 220 -5.60 -0.40 -8.46
N VAL A 221 -5.34 -1.11 -7.37
CA VAL A 221 -4.33 -2.16 -7.30
C VAL A 221 -4.90 -3.51 -7.72
N PHE A 222 -6.19 -3.72 -7.50
CA PHE A 222 -6.85 -4.98 -7.85
C PHE A 222 -6.79 -5.25 -9.36
N ASP A 223 -7.21 -4.29 -10.16
CA ASP A 223 -7.19 -4.42 -11.62
C ASP A 223 -5.75 -4.36 -12.17
N LEU A 224 -4.86 -3.58 -11.55
CA LEU A 224 -3.44 -3.56 -11.92
C LEU A 224 -2.81 -4.96 -11.83
N ILE A 225 -2.99 -5.66 -10.72
CA ILE A 225 -2.39 -6.99 -10.54
C ILE A 225 -3.05 -8.03 -11.44
N ASN A 226 -4.36 -7.96 -11.64
CA ASN A 226 -5.05 -8.81 -12.62
C ASN A 226 -4.54 -8.58 -14.05
N ALA A 227 -4.23 -7.32 -14.41
CA ALA A 227 -3.65 -7.00 -15.71
C ALA A 227 -2.23 -7.54 -15.88
N VAL A 228 -1.40 -7.43 -14.84
CA VAL A 228 -0.04 -8.00 -14.80
C VAL A 228 -0.09 -9.52 -14.98
N GLU A 229 -1.00 -10.20 -14.31
CA GLU A 229 -1.18 -11.66 -14.42
C GLU A 229 -1.64 -12.07 -15.82
N SER A 230 -2.55 -11.29 -16.44
CA SER A 230 -3.12 -11.62 -17.75
C SER A 230 -2.14 -11.41 -18.92
N ASP A 231 -1.23 -10.44 -18.82
CA ASP A 231 -0.21 -10.14 -19.86
C ASP A 231 1.12 -9.71 -19.19
N PRO A 232 1.84 -10.66 -18.55
CA PRO A 232 3.07 -10.36 -17.81
C PRO A 232 4.15 -9.69 -18.65
N THR A 233 4.26 -10.09 -19.91
CA THR A 233 5.31 -9.59 -20.82
C THR A 233 5.13 -8.11 -21.17
N HIS A 234 3.89 -7.63 -21.21
CA HIS A 234 3.59 -6.22 -21.40
C HIS A 234 4.15 -5.36 -20.25
N PHE A 235 4.16 -5.91 -19.04
CA PHE A 235 4.69 -5.26 -17.84
C PHE A 235 6.17 -5.57 -17.57
N GLY A 236 6.82 -6.36 -18.43
CA GLY A 236 8.24 -6.71 -18.30
C GLY A 236 8.54 -7.90 -17.40
N PHE A 237 7.51 -8.68 -17.00
CA PHE A 237 7.70 -9.88 -16.20
C PHE A 237 7.87 -11.14 -17.07
N ALA A 238 8.79 -11.99 -16.64
CA ALA A 238 8.95 -13.35 -17.17
C ALA A 238 8.18 -14.37 -16.33
N ASP A 239 7.98 -14.08 -15.05
CA ASP A 239 7.26 -14.93 -14.09
C ASP A 239 6.43 -14.09 -13.12
N VAL A 240 5.13 -14.42 -13.01
CA VAL A 240 4.14 -13.77 -12.13
C VAL A 240 3.42 -14.79 -11.24
N THR A 241 3.92 -16.02 -11.16
CA THR A 241 3.28 -17.14 -10.46
C THR A 241 4.14 -17.76 -9.39
N ASP A 242 5.45 -17.90 -9.64
CA ASP A 242 6.36 -18.58 -8.72
C ASP A 242 7.13 -17.57 -7.84
N PRO A 243 7.42 -17.92 -6.57
CA PRO A 243 8.24 -17.10 -5.69
C PRO A 243 9.72 -17.18 -6.10
N CYS A 244 10.39 -16.02 -6.20
CA CYS A 244 11.82 -15.94 -6.50
C CYS A 244 12.68 -16.45 -5.34
N LEU A 245 12.28 -16.17 -4.09
CA LEU A 245 12.95 -16.65 -2.90
C LEU A 245 12.26 -17.93 -2.39
N THR A 246 12.98 -19.04 -2.53
CA THR A 246 12.61 -20.34 -1.96
C THR A 246 13.73 -20.83 -1.02
N THR A 247 14.46 -21.87 -1.37
CA THR A 247 15.71 -22.26 -0.69
C THR A 247 16.92 -21.42 -1.13
N ALA A 248 16.80 -20.75 -2.26
CA ALA A 248 17.74 -19.79 -2.82
C ALA A 248 16.97 -18.74 -3.62
N VAL A 249 17.63 -17.64 -3.91
CA VAL A 249 17.11 -16.60 -4.81
C VAL A 249 17.10 -17.14 -6.25
N CYS A 250 16.05 -16.87 -7.00
CA CYS A 250 15.91 -17.24 -8.40
C CYS A 250 17.00 -16.57 -9.27
N ALA A 251 17.14 -17.04 -10.51
CA ALA A 251 18.18 -16.52 -11.42
C ALA A 251 17.88 -15.11 -11.95
N ASP A 252 16.61 -14.71 -11.97
CA ASP A 252 16.15 -13.44 -12.55
C ASP A 252 15.09 -12.75 -11.66
N PRO A 253 15.51 -12.20 -10.51
CA PRO A 253 14.61 -11.49 -9.60
C PRO A 253 14.02 -10.20 -10.18
N ASP A 254 14.70 -9.58 -11.17
CA ASP A 254 14.28 -8.32 -11.78
C ASP A 254 13.10 -8.47 -12.76
N HIS A 255 12.81 -9.71 -13.21
CA HIS A 255 11.69 -10.02 -14.08
C HIS A 255 10.71 -11.03 -13.43
N THR A 256 10.81 -11.26 -12.11
CA THR A 256 9.88 -12.06 -11.33
C THR A 256 9.01 -11.14 -10.49
N PHE A 257 7.69 -11.36 -10.48
CA PHE A 257 6.77 -10.50 -9.72
C PHE A 257 6.86 -10.76 -8.22
N PHE A 258 6.81 -12.03 -7.80
CA PHE A 258 6.83 -12.39 -6.39
C PHE A 258 8.25 -12.61 -5.87
N TRP A 259 8.59 -11.88 -4.78
CA TRP A 259 9.82 -12.14 -4.03
C TRP A 259 9.74 -13.46 -3.26
N ASP A 260 8.67 -13.61 -2.49
CA ASP A 260 8.33 -14.86 -1.78
C ASP A 260 6.88 -15.28 -2.09
N THR A 261 6.29 -16.16 -1.27
CA THR A 261 4.92 -16.64 -1.51
C THR A 261 3.83 -15.59 -1.26
N HIS A 262 4.18 -14.41 -0.72
CA HIS A 262 3.24 -13.37 -0.30
C HIS A 262 3.54 -12.00 -0.90
N HIS A 263 4.81 -11.67 -1.11
CA HIS A 263 5.25 -10.31 -1.34
C HIS A 263 5.83 -10.08 -2.72
N PRO A 264 5.62 -8.90 -3.34
CA PRO A 264 6.26 -8.54 -4.60
C PRO A 264 7.76 -8.32 -4.45
N THR A 265 8.49 -8.47 -5.55
CA THR A 265 9.84 -7.95 -5.71
C THR A 265 9.85 -6.41 -5.71
N VAL A 266 11.02 -5.81 -5.61
CA VAL A 266 11.19 -4.35 -5.78
C VAL A 266 10.62 -3.87 -7.11
N PHE A 267 10.74 -4.65 -8.19
CA PHE A 267 10.16 -4.33 -9.49
C PHE A 267 8.62 -4.39 -9.44
N GLY A 268 8.03 -5.40 -8.79
CA GLY A 268 6.59 -5.45 -8.53
C GLY A 268 6.10 -4.25 -7.72
N HIS A 269 6.80 -3.86 -6.65
CA HIS A 269 6.46 -2.68 -5.86
C HIS A 269 6.53 -1.36 -6.65
N SER A 270 7.38 -1.27 -7.68
CA SER A 270 7.48 -0.06 -8.49
C SER A 270 6.18 0.30 -9.22
N PHE A 271 5.37 -0.69 -9.58
CA PHE A 271 4.06 -0.44 -10.21
C PHE A 271 3.06 0.20 -9.26
N PHE A 272 3.06 -0.19 -7.98
CA PHE A 272 2.24 0.46 -6.95
C PHE A 272 2.67 1.91 -6.74
N ALA A 273 3.97 2.16 -6.64
CA ALA A 273 4.51 3.50 -6.49
C ALA A 273 4.11 4.42 -7.65
N VAL A 274 4.39 4.00 -8.89
CA VAL A 274 4.06 4.79 -10.10
C VAL A 274 2.56 5.05 -10.22
N THR A 275 1.71 4.08 -9.85
CA THR A 275 0.26 4.26 -9.86
C THR A 275 -0.17 5.38 -8.92
N LEU A 276 0.35 5.41 -7.68
CA LEU A 276 0.03 6.45 -6.72
C LEU A 276 0.63 7.81 -7.11
N GLU A 277 1.89 7.85 -7.53
CA GLU A 277 2.55 9.09 -7.97
C GLU A 277 1.80 9.77 -9.12
N ASN A 278 1.35 8.98 -10.10
CA ASN A 278 0.52 9.48 -11.20
C ASN A 278 -0.83 10.00 -10.71
N ALA A 279 -1.46 9.31 -9.75
CA ALA A 279 -2.74 9.74 -9.20
C ALA A 279 -2.63 11.03 -8.39
N ILE A 280 -1.56 11.19 -7.60
CA ILE A 280 -1.25 12.43 -6.86
C ILE A 280 -1.00 13.59 -7.85
N THR A 281 -0.19 13.36 -8.89
CA THR A 281 0.15 14.39 -9.89
C THR A 281 -1.09 14.91 -10.62
N ARG A 282 -2.00 14.01 -11.02
CA ARG A 282 -3.26 14.39 -11.72
C ARG A 282 -4.22 15.21 -10.85
N ARG A 283 -4.15 15.11 -9.52
CA ARG A 283 -4.97 15.91 -8.59
C ARG A 283 -4.41 17.31 -8.35
N GLY A 284 -3.15 17.54 -8.67
CA GLY A 284 -2.51 18.86 -8.58
C GLY A 284 -2.88 19.82 -9.71
N ASP A 285 -3.60 19.32 -10.73
CA ASP A 285 -4.16 20.09 -11.83
C ASP A 285 -5.60 20.55 -11.48
#